data_19257a230d52828c573f28d811f494d7
#
_entry.id   19257a230d52828c573f28d811f494d7
#
_cell.length_a   1.000
_cell.length_b   1.000
_cell.length_c   1.000
_cell.angle_alpha   90.00
_cell.angle_beta   90.00
_cell.angle_gamma   90.00
#
_symmetry.space_group_name_H-M   'P 1'
#
loop_
_entity.id
_entity.type
_entity.pdbx_description
1 polymer ?
#
loop_
_entity_poly.entity_id
_entity_poly.type
_entity_poly.pdbx_seq_one_letter_code
_entity_poly.pdbx_strand_id
1 'polypeptide(L)'
;MGHVLHGTPDEAYFQTRYAVLREPLGMPLGSERLSDDAEAVHAWVQDGGEVIAVGRAHIIPANSDGSGADHKGPGAAPIPAFGPLATHSCERPAFQIRQMGTLPSHQRRGYAALVLGELERLMVSEHGCKTGLLQAREHAIPFYKSQGWSLIDEPYTIGVIGPHRSMMKEF
;
A
#
# COMPACT_ATOMS: atom_id res chain seq x y z
N MET A 1 17.13 0.32 -16.89
CA MET A 1 16.81 1.17 -15.74
C MET A 1 15.31 1.28 -15.63
N GLY A 2 14.77 1.06 -14.43
CA GLY A 2 13.34 1.11 -14.21
C GLY A 2 12.77 2.52 -14.24
N HIS A 3 11.58 2.66 -14.85
CA HIS A 3 10.83 3.91 -14.89
C HIS A 3 9.58 3.80 -14.03
N VAL A 4 9.35 4.81 -13.18
CA VAL A 4 8.10 4.88 -12.41
C VAL A 4 6.98 5.41 -13.30
N LEU A 5 5.85 4.72 -13.25
CA LEU A 5 4.64 5.03 -14.01
C LEU A 5 3.46 5.10 -13.06
N HIS A 6 2.40 5.79 -13.47
CA HIS A 6 1.13 5.84 -12.73
C HIS A 6 -0.04 5.89 -13.72
N GLY A 7 -1.24 5.62 -13.23
CA GLY A 7 -2.45 5.67 -14.03
C GLY A 7 -3.31 4.43 -13.87
N THR A 8 -4.02 4.06 -14.93
CA THR A 8 -4.85 2.85 -14.94
C THR A 8 -3.96 1.62 -15.14
N PRO A 9 -3.92 0.70 -14.17
CA PRO A 9 -3.08 -0.48 -14.29
C PRO A 9 -3.65 -1.49 -15.28
N ASP A 10 -2.74 -2.19 -15.93
CA ASP A 10 -3.07 -3.30 -16.82
C ASP A 10 -2.92 -4.67 -16.13
N GLU A 11 -3.13 -5.75 -16.86
CA GLU A 11 -3.02 -7.10 -16.32
C GLU A 11 -1.60 -7.41 -15.81
N ALA A 12 -0.54 -6.90 -16.44
CA ALA A 12 0.83 -7.11 -16.00
C ALA A 12 1.09 -6.55 -14.60
N TYR A 13 0.49 -5.40 -14.27
CA TYR A 13 0.54 -4.84 -12.92
C TYR A 13 -0.10 -5.78 -11.89
N PHE A 14 -1.29 -6.32 -12.18
CA PHE A 14 -1.99 -7.23 -11.27
C PHE A 14 -1.28 -8.58 -11.14
N GLN A 15 -0.68 -9.08 -12.20
CA GLN A 15 0.12 -10.30 -12.16
C GLN A 15 1.33 -10.14 -11.21
N THR A 16 2.01 -9.01 -11.28
CA THR A 16 3.12 -8.71 -10.36
C THR A 16 2.62 -8.55 -8.93
N ARG A 17 1.49 -7.86 -8.73
CA ARG A 17 0.88 -7.75 -7.40
C ARG A 17 0.58 -9.12 -6.80
N TYR A 18 -0.02 -10.03 -7.58
CA TYR A 18 -0.30 -11.39 -7.13
C TYR A 18 1.00 -12.14 -6.80
N ALA A 19 1.95 -12.16 -7.71
CA ALA A 19 3.21 -12.89 -7.56
C ALA A 19 3.99 -12.48 -6.31
N VAL A 20 3.92 -11.20 -5.92
CA VAL A 20 4.68 -10.67 -4.79
C VAL A 20 3.90 -10.79 -3.47
N LEU A 21 2.58 -10.56 -3.49
CA LEU A 21 1.81 -10.35 -2.26
C LEU A 21 0.85 -11.49 -1.91
N ARG A 22 0.49 -12.36 -2.85
CA ARG A 22 -0.52 -13.39 -2.65
C ARG A 22 -0.02 -14.80 -2.88
N GLU A 23 0.67 -15.02 -3.99
CA GLU A 23 1.21 -16.34 -4.33
C GLU A 23 2.13 -16.92 -3.24
N PRO A 24 3.07 -16.15 -2.63
CA PRO A 24 3.91 -16.67 -1.56
C PRO A 24 3.15 -17.12 -0.31
N LEU A 25 1.92 -16.65 -0.14
CA LEU A 25 1.05 -17.01 0.99
C LEU A 25 0.07 -18.12 0.62
N GLY A 26 0.15 -18.67 -0.59
CA GLY A 26 -0.77 -19.69 -1.08
C GLY A 26 -2.20 -19.19 -1.28
N MET A 27 -2.40 -17.88 -1.44
CA MET A 27 -3.72 -17.31 -1.63
C MET A 27 -4.21 -17.49 -3.07
N PRO A 28 -5.54 -17.59 -3.28
CA PRO A 28 -6.09 -17.84 -4.61
C PRO A 28 -5.88 -16.67 -5.56
N LEU A 29 -5.81 -16.97 -6.85
CA LEU A 29 -5.80 -15.99 -7.92
C LEU A 29 -7.07 -15.13 -7.82
N GLY A 30 -6.93 -13.83 -7.97
CA GLY A 30 -8.02 -12.86 -7.76
C GLY A 30 -7.97 -12.16 -6.40
N SER A 31 -7.29 -12.76 -5.40
CA SER A 31 -7.14 -12.15 -4.07
C SER A 31 -6.26 -10.89 -4.09
N GLU A 32 -5.51 -10.67 -5.15
CA GLU A 32 -4.72 -9.45 -5.38
C GLU A 32 -5.58 -8.24 -5.75
N ARG A 33 -6.84 -8.46 -6.13
CA ARG A 33 -7.74 -7.37 -6.55
C ARG A 33 -8.58 -6.89 -5.39
N LEU A 34 -8.68 -5.57 -5.26
CA LEU A 34 -9.52 -4.93 -4.25
C LEU A 34 -10.75 -4.32 -4.92
N SER A 35 -11.85 -4.25 -4.17
CA SER A 35 -13.13 -3.77 -4.71
C SER A 35 -13.10 -2.32 -5.18
N ASP A 36 -12.19 -1.52 -4.61
CA ASP A 36 -12.02 -0.09 -4.91
C ASP A 36 -10.79 0.21 -5.78
N ASP A 37 -10.23 -0.81 -6.46
CA ASP A 37 -9.06 -0.60 -7.32
C ASP A 37 -9.34 0.37 -8.47
N ALA A 38 -10.58 0.44 -8.97
CA ALA A 38 -10.95 1.35 -10.05
C ALA A 38 -10.85 2.83 -9.65
N GLU A 39 -11.10 3.15 -8.37
CA GLU A 39 -11.05 4.50 -7.84
C GLU A 39 -9.72 4.85 -7.18
N ALA A 40 -8.83 3.86 -7.02
CA ALA A 40 -7.54 4.04 -6.36
C ALA A 40 -6.50 4.65 -7.31
N VAL A 41 -5.46 5.20 -6.72
CA VAL A 41 -4.28 5.69 -7.44
C VAL A 41 -3.24 4.57 -7.44
N HIS A 42 -2.71 4.27 -8.62
CA HIS A 42 -1.75 3.19 -8.81
C HIS A 42 -0.43 3.72 -9.35
N ALA A 43 0.67 3.19 -8.84
CA ALA A 43 2.00 3.46 -9.36
C ALA A 43 2.80 2.15 -9.44
N TRP A 44 3.69 2.08 -10.41
CA TRP A 44 4.55 0.90 -10.60
C TRP A 44 5.86 1.28 -11.27
N VAL A 45 6.83 0.40 -11.15
CA VAL A 45 8.08 0.53 -11.89
C VAL A 45 8.11 -0.54 -12.96
N GLN A 46 8.47 -0.13 -14.18
CA GLN A 46 8.63 -1.00 -15.32
C GLN A 46 10.09 -0.97 -15.78
N ASP A 47 10.66 -2.13 -16.01
CA ASP A 47 12.02 -2.27 -16.54
C ASP A 47 12.02 -3.34 -17.64
N GLY A 48 12.52 -2.98 -18.83
CA GLY A 48 12.54 -3.89 -19.98
C GLY A 48 11.16 -4.41 -20.39
N GLY A 49 10.10 -3.67 -20.11
CA GLY A 49 8.72 -4.10 -20.39
C GLY A 49 8.07 -4.92 -19.28
N GLU A 50 8.82 -5.30 -18.26
CA GLU A 50 8.30 -6.04 -17.12
C GLU A 50 7.91 -5.10 -15.96
N VAL A 51 6.75 -5.34 -15.35
CA VAL A 51 6.36 -4.65 -14.11
C VAL A 51 7.08 -5.32 -12.95
N ILE A 52 7.96 -4.60 -12.27
CA ILE A 52 8.87 -5.15 -11.26
C ILE A 52 8.55 -4.69 -9.83
N ALA A 53 7.83 -3.59 -9.66
CA ALA A 53 7.38 -3.09 -8.37
C ALA A 53 6.02 -2.41 -8.53
N VAL A 54 5.16 -2.57 -7.55
CA VAL A 54 3.78 -2.06 -7.57
C VAL A 54 3.42 -1.41 -6.24
N GLY A 55 2.41 -0.55 -6.27
CA GLY A 55 1.80 0.04 -5.08
C GLY A 55 0.51 0.76 -5.43
N ARG A 56 -0.33 0.97 -4.43
CA ARG A 56 -1.54 1.76 -4.60
C ARG A 56 -1.81 2.64 -3.39
N ALA A 57 -2.54 3.72 -3.63
CA ALA A 57 -3.07 4.59 -2.59
C ALA A 57 -4.54 4.87 -2.87
N HIS A 58 -5.31 5.10 -1.80
CA HIS A 58 -6.68 5.57 -1.92
C HIS A 58 -6.96 6.62 -0.86
N ILE A 59 -7.88 7.54 -1.16
CA ILE A 59 -8.36 8.49 -0.17
C ILE A 59 -9.25 7.74 0.82
N ILE A 60 -8.95 7.87 2.10
CA ILE A 60 -9.79 7.31 3.15
C ILE A 60 -11.04 8.19 3.25
N PRO A 61 -12.26 7.62 3.13
CA PRO A 61 -13.49 8.41 3.23
C PRO A 61 -13.54 9.25 4.51
N ALA A 62 -14.08 10.46 4.43
CA ALA A 62 -14.04 11.45 5.50
C ALA A 62 -14.63 10.97 6.84
N ASN A 63 -15.52 9.99 6.80
CA ASN A 63 -16.17 9.40 7.98
C ASN A 63 -15.62 8.01 8.33
N SER A 64 -14.56 7.55 7.65
CA SER A 64 -13.95 6.25 7.89
C SER A 64 -12.77 6.35 8.85
N ASP A 65 -12.58 5.32 9.67
CA ASP A 65 -11.40 5.15 10.53
C ASP A 65 -10.30 4.30 9.86
N GLY A 66 -10.50 3.93 8.59
CA GLY A 66 -9.55 3.13 7.82
C GLY A 66 -9.69 1.62 8.01
N SER A 67 -10.62 1.14 8.83
CA SER A 67 -10.89 -0.30 8.96
C SER A 67 -11.51 -0.87 7.67
N GLY A 68 -11.32 -2.15 7.43
CA GLY A 68 -11.83 -2.81 6.23
C GLY A 68 -11.35 -4.24 6.09
N ALA A 69 -11.30 -4.72 4.85
CA ALA A 69 -10.81 -6.06 4.49
C ALA A 69 -9.46 -5.97 3.76
N ASP A 70 -8.61 -6.97 3.96
CA ASP A 70 -7.27 -7.02 3.36
C ASP A 70 -7.31 -7.30 1.85
N HIS A 71 -8.34 -8.00 1.38
CA HIS A 71 -8.55 -8.28 -0.05
C HIS A 71 -10.02 -8.57 -0.34
N LYS A 72 -10.33 -8.75 -1.62
CA LYS A 72 -11.65 -9.15 -2.09
C LYS A 72 -11.72 -10.68 -2.23
N GLY A 73 -12.77 -11.29 -1.69
CA GLY A 73 -13.04 -12.70 -1.90
C GLY A 73 -12.87 -13.56 -0.65
N PRO A 74 -12.92 -14.90 -0.80
CA PRO A 74 -12.85 -15.84 0.31
C PRO A 74 -11.56 -15.71 1.12
N GLY A 75 -11.66 -15.85 2.44
CA GLY A 75 -10.51 -15.78 3.34
C GLY A 75 -10.03 -14.37 3.66
N ALA A 76 -10.77 -13.33 3.25
CA ALA A 76 -10.44 -11.94 3.59
C ALA A 76 -10.41 -11.74 5.10
N ALA A 77 -9.31 -11.13 5.59
CA ALA A 77 -9.13 -10.82 7.00
C ALA A 77 -9.50 -9.36 7.29
N PRO A 78 -10.04 -9.06 8.48
CA PRO A 78 -10.30 -7.68 8.87
C PRO A 78 -8.98 -6.91 9.05
N ILE A 79 -9.00 -5.65 8.63
CA ILE A 79 -7.94 -4.69 8.86
C ILE A 79 -8.39 -3.74 9.97
N PRO A 80 -7.58 -3.54 11.03
CA PRO A 80 -7.96 -2.65 12.12
C PRO A 80 -7.98 -1.18 11.69
N ALA A 81 -8.72 -0.37 12.43
CA ALA A 81 -8.75 1.08 12.27
C ALA A 81 -7.38 1.70 12.57
N PHE A 82 -7.14 2.87 11.98
CA PHE A 82 -6.01 3.71 12.39
C PHE A 82 -6.41 4.57 13.59
N GLY A 83 -5.64 4.49 14.67
CA GLY A 83 -5.89 5.25 15.90
C GLY A 83 -6.10 6.75 15.66
N PRO A 84 -5.22 7.45 14.91
CA PRO A 84 -5.38 8.88 14.64
C PRO A 84 -6.66 9.24 13.89
N LEU A 85 -7.19 8.36 13.04
CA LEU A 85 -8.48 8.57 12.36
C LEU A 85 -9.64 8.34 13.33
N ALA A 86 -9.57 7.29 14.13
CA ALA A 86 -10.61 6.97 15.10
C ALA A 86 -10.77 8.05 16.18
N THR A 87 -9.65 8.68 16.58
CA THR A 87 -9.62 9.75 17.60
C THR A 87 -9.68 11.16 17.02
N HIS A 88 -9.76 11.30 15.69
CA HIS A 88 -9.76 12.60 15.00
C HIS A 88 -8.51 13.44 15.32
N SER A 89 -7.34 12.79 15.49
CA SER A 89 -6.09 13.44 15.89
C SER A 89 -5.11 13.69 14.74
N CYS A 90 -5.49 13.38 13.49
CA CYS A 90 -4.71 13.74 12.30
C CYS A 90 -5.55 14.54 11.31
N GLU A 91 -4.85 15.29 10.44
CA GLU A 91 -5.51 16.12 9.44
C GLU A 91 -6.05 15.29 8.27
N ARG A 92 -7.18 15.71 7.74
CA ARG A 92 -7.78 15.14 6.52
C ARG A 92 -7.73 16.17 5.37
N PRO A 93 -7.79 15.76 4.12
CA PRO A 93 -7.95 14.38 3.64
C PRO A 93 -6.75 13.50 3.98
N ALA A 94 -7.02 12.25 4.30
CA ALA A 94 -6.01 11.23 4.57
C ALA A 94 -6.06 10.16 3.47
N PHE A 95 -4.91 9.58 3.17
CA PHE A 95 -4.80 8.46 2.22
C PHE A 95 -4.13 7.26 2.87
N GLN A 96 -4.40 6.10 2.31
CA GLN A 96 -3.76 4.86 2.74
C GLN A 96 -2.92 4.28 1.60
N ILE A 97 -1.69 3.90 1.93
CA ILE A 97 -0.82 3.10 1.04
C ILE A 97 -1.14 1.63 1.28
N ARG A 98 -1.36 0.89 0.19
CA ARG A 98 -1.59 -0.55 0.24
C ARG A 98 -0.94 -1.24 -0.96
N GLN A 99 -0.81 -2.57 -0.86
CA GLN A 99 -0.37 -3.43 -1.97
C GLN A 99 1.00 -3.03 -2.52
N MET A 100 1.91 -2.67 -1.64
CA MET A 100 3.31 -2.40 -1.98
C MET A 100 4.08 -3.71 -2.11
N GLY A 101 4.74 -3.90 -3.23
CA GLY A 101 5.55 -5.09 -3.44
C GLY A 101 6.56 -4.94 -4.56
N THR A 102 7.68 -5.64 -4.44
CA THR A 102 8.75 -5.66 -5.45
C THR A 102 9.15 -7.11 -5.71
N LEU A 103 9.31 -7.48 -6.97
CA LEU A 103 9.80 -8.82 -7.35
C LEU A 103 11.10 -9.13 -6.61
N PRO A 104 11.27 -10.36 -6.07
CA PRO A 104 12.46 -10.74 -5.31
C PRO A 104 13.78 -10.46 -6.03
N SER A 105 13.82 -10.68 -7.36
CA SER A 105 14.99 -10.43 -8.20
C SER A 105 15.38 -8.94 -8.31
N HIS A 106 14.48 -8.04 -7.93
CA HIS A 106 14.66 -6.58 -8.07
C HIS A 106 14.63 -5.84 -6.74
N GLN A 107 14.57 -6.55 -5.62
CA GLN A 107 14.57 -5.95 -4.29
C GLN A 107 15.89 -5.24 -3.97
N ARG A 108 15.84 -4.26 -3.05
CA ARG A 108 16.97 -3.48 -2.54
C ARG A 108 17.70 -2.67 -3.62
N ARG A 109 16.98 -2.27 -4.65
CA ARG A 109 17.46 -1.39 -5.73
C ARG A 109 16.76 -0.03 -5.75
N GLY A 110 15.97 0.29 -4.71
CA GLY A 110 15.28 1.58 -4.60
C GLY A 110 13.93 1.66 -5.32
N TYR A 111 13.45 0.58 -5.94
CA TYR A 111 12.20 0.62 -6.70
C TYR A 111 10.96 0.84 -5.83
N ALA A 112 10.93 0.27 -4.64
CA ALA A 112 9.85 0.53 -3.68
C ALA A 112 9.79 2.01 -3.28
N ALA A 113 10.94 2.64 -3.10
CA ALA A 113 11.02 4.07 -2.80
C ALA A 113 10.49 4.94 -3.95
N LEU A 114 10.75 4.55 -5.20
CA LEU A 114 10.20 5.25 -6.38
C LEU A 114 8.66 5.14 -6.42
N VAL A 115 8.11 3.95 -6.20
CA VAL A 115 6.67 3.73 -6.16
C VAL A 115 6.03 4.54 -5.04
N LEU A 116 6.56 4.44 -3.82
CA LEU A 116 6.04 5.17 -2.66
C LEU A 116 6.09 6.68 -2.87
N GLY A 117 7.23 7.20 -3.35
CA GLY A 117 7.40 8.62 -3.61
C GLY A 117 6.40 9.15 -4.65
N GLU A 118 6.13 8.38 -5.71
CA GLU A 118 5.14 8.77 -6.72
C GLU A 118 3.72 8.77 -6.14
N LEU A 119 3.35 7.77 -5.36
CA LEU A 119 2.06 7.75 -4.68
C LEU A 119 1.89 8.92 -3.72
N GLU A 120 2.90 9.22 -2.89
CA GLU A 120 2.89 10.39 -2.00
C GLU A 120 2.71 11.68 -2.80
N ARG A 121 3.47 11.86 -3.88
CA ARG A 121 3.37 13.04 -4.74
C ARG A 121 1.97 13.23 -5.30
N LEU A 122 1.38 12.17 -5.85
CA LEU A 122 0.03 12.21 -6.42
C LEU A 122 -1.03 12.53 -5.36
N MET A 123 -0.97 11.86 -4.21
CA MET A 123 -1.97 12.05 -3.16
C MET A 123 -1.89 13.45 -2.54
N VAL A 124 -0.71 14.01 -2.41
CA VAL A 124 -0.52 15.37 -1.86
C VAL A 124 -0.85 16.45 -2.90
N SER A 125 -0.24 16.36 -4.09
CA SER A 125 -0.34 17.44 -5.09
C SER A 125 -1.65 17.44 -5.86
N GLU A 126 -2.23 16.26 -6.16
CA GLU A 126 -3.44 16.16 -6.96
C GLU A 126 -4.71 15.99 -6.12
N HIS A 127 -4.60 15.38 -4.94
CA HIS A 127 -5.76 15.12 -4.07
C HIS A 127 -5.76 15.95 -2.78
N GLY A 128 -4.73 16.77 -2.55
CA GLY A 128 -4.67 17.67 -1.40
C GLY A 128 -4.57 16.98 -0.05
N CYS A 129 -4.13 15.72 -0.02
CA CYS A 129 -4.03 14.95 1.22
C CYS A 129 -2.99 15.55 2.17
N LYS A 130 -3.29 15.49 3.46
CA LYS A 130 -2.46 16.02 4.55
C LYS A 130 -1.77 14.94 5.36
N THR A 131 -2.34 13.73 5.35
CA THR A 131 -1.85 12.61 6.18
C THR A 131 -1.85 11.34 5.34
N GLY A 132 -0.74 10.61 5.38
CA GLY A 132 -0.62 9.26 4.86
C GLY A 132 -0.61 8.23 5.99
N LEU A 133 -1.26 7.10 5.78
CA LEU A 133 -1.37 5.98 6.71
C LEU A 133 -1.09 4.68 5.98
N LEU A 134 -0.50 3.73 6.67
CA LEU A 134 -0.27 2.39 6.15
C LEU A 134 -0.13 1.37 7.26
N GLN A 135 -0.30 0.10 6.91
CA GLN A 135 -0.06 -1.04 7.78
C GLN A 135 1.15 -1.79 7.25
N ALA A 136 2.26 -1.65 7.95
CA ALA A 136 3.53 -2.23 7.53
C ALA A 136 3.71 -3.63 8.09
N ARG A 137 4.11 -4.58 7.24
CA ARG A 137 4.66 -5.85 7.71
C ARG A 137 5.92 -5.55 8.52
N GLU A 138 6.17 -6.36 9.54
CA GLU A 138 7.25 -6.14 10.48
C GLU A 138 8.61 -5.92 9.78
N HIS A 139 8.94 -6.74 8.77
CA HIS A 139 10.20 -6.62 8.04
C HIS A 139 10.29 -5.38 7.14
N ALA A 140 9.17 -4.73 6.82
CA ALA A 140 9.13 -3.53 5.98
C ALA A 140 9.21 -2.23 6.79
N ILE A 141 9.07 -2.28 8.10
CA ILE A 141 9.10 -1.09 8.97
C ILE A 141 10.37 -0.26 8.77
N PRO A 142 11.59 -0.85 8.73
CA PRO A 142 12.81 -0.06 8.50
C PRO A 142 12.79 0.71 7.18
N PHE A 143 12.24 0.12 6.13
CA PHE A 143 12.08 0.79 4.83
C PHE A 143 11.21 2.04 4.97
N TYR A 144 10.00 1.90 5.54
CA TYR A 144 9.10 3.04 5.70
C TYR A 144 9.68 4.12 6.61
N LYS A 145 10.38 3.74 7.68
CA LYS A 145 11.10 4.72 8.52
C LYS A 145 12.12 5.51 7.72
N SER A 146 12.87 4.86 6.82
CA SER A 146 13.83 5.53 5.96
C SER A 146 13.16 6.51 4.98
N GLN A 147 11.87 6.34 4.70
CA GLN A 147 11.07 7.22 3.84
C GLN A 147 10.30 8.29 4.63
N GLY A 148 10.56 8.44 5.93
CA GLY A 148 9.97 9.48 6.77
C GLY A 148 8.65 9.10 7.45
N TRP A 149 8.29 7.82 7.46
CA TRP A 149 7.10 7.32 8.15
C TRP A 149 7.41 6.94 9.59
N SER A 150 6.45 7.12 10.49
CA SER A 150 6.60 6.86 11.93
C SER A 150 5.57 5.84 12.41
N LEU A 151 5.98 5.00 13.35
CA LEU A 151 5.06 4.05 14.02
C LEU A 151 4.05 4.79 14.89
N ILE A 152 2.81 4.33 14.89
CA ILE A 152 1.70 4.95 15.66
C ILE A 152 0.97 3.97 16.58
N ASP A 153 1.35 2.70 16.60
CA ASP A 153 0.67 1.69 17.43
C ASP A 153 1.62 0.53 17.82
N GLU A 154 1.05 -0.42 18.58
CA GLU A 154 1.67 -1.68 18.92
C GLU A 154 1.43 -2.73 17.83
N PRO A 155 2.22 -3.84 17.80
CA PRO A 155 2.04 -4.91 16.83
C PRO A 155 0.66 -5.57 16.91
N TYR A 156 0.11 -5.92 15.75
CA TYR A 156 -1.11 -6.71 15.59
C TYR A 156 -0.95 -7.66 14.41
N THR A 157 -1.86 -8.65 14.31
CA THR A 157 -1.81 -9.66 13.26
C THR A 157 -2.96 -9.47 12.27
N ILE A 158 -2.65 -9.52 10.97
CA ILE A 158 -3.66 -9.53 9.91
C ILE A 158 -3.70 -10.93 9.29
N GLY A 159 -4.67 -11.74 9.68
CA GLY A 159 -4.93 -13.06 9.10
C GLY A 159 -3.67 -13.90 8.88
N VAL A 160 -3.58 -14.53 7.72
CA VAL A 160 -2.41 -15.34 7.32
C VAL A 160 -1.20 -14.49 6.91
N ILE A 161 -1.39 -13.18 6.73
CA ILE A 161 -0.31 -12.27 6.31
C ILE A 161 0.69 -12.07 7.45
N GLY A 162 0.24 -12.12 8.70
CA GLY A 162 1.11 -12.09 9.88
C GLY A 162 1.18 -10.76 10.60
N PRO A 163 2.26 -10.50 11.35
CA PRO A 163 2.38 -9.32 12.20
C PRO A 163 2.57 -8.04 11.39
N HIS A 164 1.87 -6.99 11.83
CA HIS A 164 1.88 -5.66 11.24
C HIS A 164 1.94 -4.60 12.32
N ARG A 165 2.36 -3.38 11.94
CA ARG A 165 2.20 -2.17 12.74
C ARG A 165 1.78 -1.02 11.83
N SER A 166 0.92 -0.15 12.34
CA SER A 166 0.47 1.03 11.59
C SER A 166 1.54 2.13 11.63
N MET A 167 1.65 2.85 10.51
CA MET A 167 2.57 3.96 10.37
C MET A 167 1.87 5.16 9.74
N MET A 168 2.38 6.35 10.02
CA MET A 168 1.82 7.62 9.57
C MET A 168 2.92 8.56 9.09
N LYS A 169 2.57 9.39 8.10
CA LYS A 169 3.40 10.50 7.64
C LYS A 169 2.51 11.72 7.41
N GLU A 170 2.92 12.87 7.92
CA GLU A 170 2.26 14.16 7.70
C GLU A 170 2.97 14.92 6.58
N PHE A 171 2.19 15.67 5.80
CA PHE A 171 2.66 16.42 4.63
C PHE A 171 2.35 17.91 4.71
#